data_62c7077f4f04f7fced57cda740fe1c48
#
_entry.id   62c7077f4f04f7fced57cda740fe1c48
#
_cell.length_a   1.000
_cell.length_b   1.000
_cell.length_c   1.000
_cell.angle_alpha   90.00
_cell.angle_beta   90.00
_cell.angle_gamma   90.00
#
_symmetry.space_group_name_H-M   'P 1'
#
loop_
_entity.id
_entity.type
_entity.pdbx_description
1 polymer ?
#
loop_
_entity_poly.entity_id
_entity_poly.type
_entity_poly.pdbx_seq_one_letter_code
_entity_poly.pdbx_strand_id
1 'polypeptide(L)'
;MPDFAWILRMAFRDFRKNISRLLLFVSSIVVGIAALVAISSFGENLTSDIDNQAKELLGADLVLENNKPIGDQPIDSMALNTASEVNFASMVAFPATGASRLTQVRALEGDFPFYGYLETIPASGDADFRAGGKKALVEKILMAQFDAQVGDIIKVGEVEFEIAGELQSVPGQTGITATVAPAVYIPMAYLEETGLVQYGSRVEYNRYFVFAENTDIDLLIEPFEDEW
;
A
#
# COMPACT_ATOMS: atom_id res chain seq x y z
N MET A 1 61.31 36.07 26.80
CA MET A 1 60.11 35.46 26.21
C MET A 1 59.96 34.13 26.89
N PRO A 2 58.80 33.77 27.47
CA PRO A 2 58.66 32.44 28.06
C PRO A 2 58.70 31.42 26.95
N ASP A 3 59.55 30.40 27.15
CA ASP A 3 59.71 29.29 26.18
C ASP A 3 58.39 28.55 25.94
N PHE A 4 57.96 28.49 24.70
CA PHE A 4 56.72 27.79 24.29
C PHE A 4 56.67 26.36 24.83
N ALA A 5 57.84 25.72 24.93
CA ALA A 5 58.00 24.39 25.53
C ALA A 5 57.67 24.36 27.04
N TRP A 6 57.94 25.45 27.78
CA TRP A 6 57.60 25.55 29.19
C TRP A 6 56.08 25.69 29.38
N ILE A 7 55.41 26.52 28.55
CA ILE A 7 53.97 26.73 28.57
C ILE A 7 53.24 25.40 28.29
N LEU A 8 53.66 24.66 27.26
CA LEU A 8 53.11 23.33 26.93
C LEU A 8 53.26 22.31 28.06
N ARG A 9 54.42 22.28 28.69
CA ARG A 9 54.69 21.36 29.80
C ARG A 9 53.85 21.69 31.03
N MET A 10 53.64 22.97 31.30
CA MET A 10 52.82 23.44 32.41
C MET A 10 51.33 23.15 32.13
N ALA A 11 50.85 23.41 30.92
CA ALA A 11 49.48 23.07 30.48
C ALA A 11 49.18 21.56 30.56
N PHE A 12 50.16 20.74 30.15
CA PHE A 12 50.00 19.27 30.22
C PHE A 12 49.96 18.76 31.68
N ARG A 13 50.72 19.36 32.57
CA ARG A 13 50.71 19.03 34.01
C ARG A 13 49.40 19.44 34.67
N ASP A 14 48.85 20.60 34.29
CA ASP A 14 47.58 21.10 34.84
C ASP A 14 46.38 20.30 34.29
N PHE A 15 46.48 19.93 33.02
CA PHE A 15 45.54 18.99 32.38
C PHE A 15 45.45 17.66 33.13
N ARG A 16 46.58 17.01 33.43
CA ARG A 16 46.61 15.73 34.19
C ARG A 16 46.06 15.86 35.62
N LYS A 17 46.18 17.02 36.23
CA LYS A 17 45.68 17.26 37.60
C LYS A 17 44.16 17.45 37.64
N ASN A 18 43.56 17.96 36.57
CA ASN A 18 42.16 18.30 36.48
C ASN A 18 41.39 17.39 35.48
N ILE A 19 42.00 16.28 35.03
CA ILE A 19 41.48 15.42 33.96
C ILE A 19 40.05 14.89 34.28
N SER A 20 39.76 14.58 35.53
CA SER A 20 38.43 14.09 35.94
C SER A 20 37.33 15.16 35.75
N ARG A 21 37.62 16.42 36.06
CA ARG A 21 36.68 17.55 35.85
C ARG A 21 36.47 17.82 34.36
N LEU A 22 37.57 17.81 33.58
CA LEU A 22 37.52 17.98 32.13
C LEU A 22 36.76 16.86 31.45
N LEU A 23 36.97 15.59 31.88
CA LEU A 23 36.23 14.45 31.38
C LEU A 23 34.73 14.54 31.69
N LEU A 24 34.36 14.97 32.91
CA LEU A 24 32.94 15.20 33.26
C LEU A 24 32.31 16.28 32.39
N PHE A 25 33.04 17.39 32.13
CA PHE A 25 32.53 18.46 31.29
C PHE A 25 32.38 18.00 29.81
N VAL A 26 33.42 17.36 29.26
CA VAL A 26 33.38 16.82 27.90
C VAL A 26 32.30 15.73 27.76
N SER A 27 32.21 14.83 28.72
CA SER A 27 31.17 13.77 28.68
C SER A 27 29.77 14.36 28.73
N SER A 28 29.52 15.41 29.48
CA SER A 28 28.22 16.09 29.48
C SER A 28 27.87 16.68 28.11
N ILE A 29 28.83 17.30 27.42
CA ILE A 29 28.63 17.81 26.07
C ILE A 29 28.37 16.65 25.08
N VAL A 30 29.19 15.60 25.16
CA VAL A 30 29.06 14.42 24.28
C VAL A 30 27.70 13.77 24.46
N VAL A 31 27.26 13.58 25.71
CA VAL A 31 25.93 13.00 26.00
C VAL A 31 24.81 13.90 25.48
N GLY A 32 24.94 15.23 25.63
CA GLY A 32 23.95 16.18 25.09
C GLY A 32 23.82 16.11 23.58
N ILE A 33 24.96 16.09 22.88
CA ILE A 33 24.97 15.99 21.41
C ILE A 33 24.46 14.60 20.98
N ALA A 34 24.91 13.53 21.64
CA ALA A 34 24.46 12.18 21.34
C ALA A 34 22.93 12.03 21.51
N ALA A 35 22.36 12.64 22.55
CA ALA A 35 20.91 12.63 22.76
C ALA A 35 20.17 13.37 21.63
N LEU A 36 20.67 14.53 21.21
CA LEU A 36 20.08 15.27 20.07
C LEU A 36 20.12 14.46 18.78
N VAL A 37 21.28 13.88 18.46
CA VAL A 37 21.44 13.05 17.25
C VAL A 37 20.53 11.82 17.31
N ALA A 38 20.45 11.17 18.46
CA ALA A 38 19.58 10.01 18.64
C ALA A 38 18.10 10.35 18.43
N ILE A 39 17.61 11.48 18.97
CA ILE A 39 16.24 11.92 18.79
C ILE A 39 15.96 12.29 17.33
N SER A 40 16.86 13.01 16.67
CA SER A 40 16.69 13.38 15.25
C SER A 40 16.68 12.13 14.34
N SER A 41 17.64 11.23 14.54
CA SER A 41 17.73 9.98 13.78
C SER A 41 16.51 9.07 14.01
N PHE A 42 16.01 9.00 15.24
CA PHE A 42 14.79 8.27 15.53
C PHE A 42 13.56 8.87 14.83
N GLY A 43 13.45 10.22 14.84
CA GLY A 43 12.36 10.92 14.14
C GLY A 43 12.37 10.66 12.63
N GLU A 44 13.53 10.78 11.99
CA GLU A 44 13.68 10.50 10.55
C GLU A 44 13.34 9.05 10.19
N ASN A 45 13.84 8.08 10.96
CA ASN A 45 13.54 6.67 10.74
C ASN A 45 12.06 6.37 10.92
N LEU A 46 11.43 6.94 11.96
CA LEU A 46 10.01 6.74 12.22
C LEU A 46 9.13 7.29 11.09
N THR A 47 9.44 8.48 10.58
CA THR A 47 8.73 9.07 9.43
C THR A 47 8.88 8.18 8.21
N SER A 48 10.10 7.76 7.88
CA SER A 48 10.35 6.87 6.74
C SER A 48 9.63 5.53 6.87
N ASP A 49 9.58 4.95 8.08
CA ASP A 49 8.87 3.69 8.31
C ASP A 49 7.34 3.86 8.15
N ILE A 50 6.79 5.00 8.60
CA ILE A 50 5.37 5.33 8.43
C ILE A 50 5.04 5.50 6.94
N ASP A 51 5.85 6.23 6.19
CA ASP A 51 5.65 6.45 4.76
C ASP A 51 5.70 5.14 3.97
N ASN A 52 6.68 4.27 4.27
CA ASN A 52 6.78 2.96 3.63
C ASN A 52 5.58 2.06 3.96
N GLN A 53 5.12 2.05 5.21
CA GLN A 53 3.93 1.29 5.60
C GLN A 53 2.67 1.85 4.94
N ALA A 54 2.55 3.17 4.81
CA ALA A 54 1.43 3.79 4.10
C ALA A 54 1.41 3.37 2.63
N LYS A 55 2.56 3.36 1.94
CA LYS A 55 2.69 2.90 0.56
C LYS A 55 2.31 1.42 0.39
N GLU A 56 2.76 0.55 1.30
CA GLU A 56 2.34 -0.86 1.30
C GLU A 56 0.84 -1.03 1.54
N LEU A 57 0.26 -0.26 2.44
CA LEU A 57 -1.18 -0.31 2.73
C LEU A 57 -2.01 0.20 1.56
N LEU A 58 -1.60 1.28 0.91
CA LEU A 58 -2.27 1.83 -0.26
C LEU A 58 -2.01 1.02 -1.52
N GLY A 59 -0.86 0.32 -1.57
CA GLY A 59 -0.38 -0.36 -2.77
C GLY A 59 0.07 0.58 -3.88
N ALA A 60 0.16 1.91 -3.61
CA ALA A 60 0.48 2.96 -4.57
C ALA A 60 1.07 4.18 -3.84
N ASP A 61 1.66 5.13 -4.59
CA ASP A 61 2.10 6.42 -4.04
C ASP A 61 0.94 7.39 -3.86
N LEU A 62 -0.05 7.34 -4.77
CA LEU A 62 -1.25 8.17 -4.73
C LEU A 62 -2.46 7.36 -5.21
N VAL A 63 -3.61 7.60 -4.59
CA VAL A 63 -4.90 7.04 -5.00
C VAL A 63 -5.89 8.17 -5.19
N LEU A 64 -6.49 8.25 -6.36
CA LEU A 64 -7.68 9.07 -6.61
C LEU A 64 -8.92 8.21 -6.46
N GLU A 65 -9.83 8.65 -5.60
CA GLU A 65 -11.11 7.97 -5.34
C GLU A 65 -12.26 8.88 -5.76
N ASN A 66 -13.19 8.34 -6.54
CA ASN A 66 -14.39 9.08 -6.95
C ASN A 66 -15.59 8.13 -7.09
N ASN A 67 -16.79 8.65 -6.92
CA ASN A 67 -18.05 7.93 -7.17
C ASN A 67 -18.50 7.99 -8.65
N LYS A 68 -17.70 8.59 -9.51
CA LYS A 68 -17.92 8.68 -10.97
C LYS A 68 -16.67 8.15 -11.69
N PRO A 69 -16.83 7.64 -12.91
CA PRO A 69 -15.69 7.21 -13.69
C PRO A 69 -14.62 8.30 -13.78
N ILE A 70 -13.39 7.93 -13.43
CA ILE A 70 -12.24 8.83 -13.51
C ILE A 70 -11.73 8.79 -14.95
N GLY A 71 -11.87 9.90 -15.66
CA GLY A 71 -11.28 10.08 -17.00
C GLY A 71 -9.76 10.26 -16.93
N ASP A 72 -9.17 10.56 -18.10
CA ASP A 72 -7.74 10.88 -18.17
C ASP A 72 -7.44 12.12 -17.31
N GLN A 73 -6.46 11.98 -16.45
CA GLN A 73 -6.01 13.04 -15.54
C GLN A 73 -4.67 13.61 -16.03
N PRO A 74 -4.42 14.91 -15.85
CA PRO A 74 -3.12 15.48 -16.19
C PRO A 74 -1.95 14.78 -15.50
N ILE A 75 -2.17 14.26 -14.30
CA ILE A 75 -1.20 13.53 -13.49
C ILE A 75 -0.82 12.17 -14.11
N ASP A 76 -1.64 11.59 -14.98
CA ASP A 76 -1.35 10.33 -15.66
C ASP A 76 -0.04 10.39 -16.45
N SER A 77 0.22 11.54 -17.08
CA SER A 77 1.43 11.74 -17.90
C SER A 77 2.72 11.86 -17.07
N MET A 78 2.60 12.07 -15.76
CA MET A 78 3.72 12.24 -14.83
C MET A 78 4.02 10.94 -14.06
N ALA A 79 3.06 10.01 -14.02
CA ALA A 79 3.23 8.73 -13.35
C ALA A 79 4.09 7.77 -14.17
N LEU A 80 4.87 6.93 -13.50
CA LEU A 80 5.62 5.83 -14.12
C LEU A 80 4.68 4.71 -14.55
N ASN A 81 3.67 4.44 -13.73
CA ASN A 81 2.64 3.44 -14.03
C ASN A 81 1.33 3.83 -13.34
N THR A 82 0.22 3.35 -13.91
CA THR A 82 -1.13 3.57 -13.37
C THR A 82 -1.92 2.28 -13.36
N ALA A 83 -2.82 2.13 -12.43
CA ALA A 83 -3.80 1.05 -12.39
C ALA A 83 -5.17 1.62 -12.04
N SER A 84 -6.22 0.93 -12.49
CA SER A 84 -7.59 1.34 -12.23
C SER A 84 -8.35 0.20 -11.54
N GLU A 85 -9.21 0.57 -10.61
CA GLU A 85 -10.09 -0.35 -9.92
C GLU A 85 -11.50 0.22 -9.85
N VAL A 86 -12.47 -0.64 -10.05
CA VAL A 86 -13.89 -0.34 -9.81
C VAL A 86 -14.37 -1.25 -8.69
N ASN A 87 -14.81 -0.66 -7.60
CA ASN A 87 -15.14 -1.32 -6.36
C ASN A 87 -16.63 -1.14 -6.04
N PHE A 88 -17.35 -2.22 -5.80
CA PHE A 88 -18.78 -2.20 -5.47
C PHE A 88 -19.24 -3.46 -4.73
N ALA A 89 -20.29 -3.32 -3.93
CA ALA A 89 -20.89 -4.45 -3.26
C ALA A 89 -21.88 -5.19 -4.20
N SER A 90 -21.72 -6.50 -4.32
CA SER A 90 -22.63 -7.34 -5.11
C SER A 90 -22.76 -8.75 -4.55
N MET A 91 -23.84 -9.44 -4.96
CA MET A 91 -24.01 -10.85 -4.66
C MET A 91 -23.17 -11.71 -5.61
N VAL A 92 -22.29 -12.51 -5.04
CA VAL A 92 -21.54 -13.53 -5.77
C VAL A 92 -22.15 -14.89 -5.46
N ALA A 93 -22.47 -15.65 -6.51
CA ALA A 93 -23.02 -16.97 -6.38
C ALA A 93 -21.95 -18.05 -6.59
N PHE A 94 -22.09 -19.13 -5.85
CA PHE A 94 -21.27 -20.34 -5.93
C PHE A 94 -22.16 -21.48 -6.48
N PRO A 95 -22.14 -21.71 -7.81
CA PRO A 95 -23.05 -22.67 -8.43
C PRO A 95 -22.94 -24.09 -7.88
N ALA A 96 -21.73 -24.51 -7.48
CA ALA A 96 -21.47 -25.82 -6.90
C ALA A 96 -22.29 -26.10 -5.61
N THR A 97 -22.53 -25.08 -4.80
CA THR A 97 -23.29 -25.17 -3.55
C THR A 97 -24.70 -24.60 -3.66
N GLY A 98 -25.00 -23.89 -4.76
CA GLY A 98 -26.25 -23.14 -4.94
C GLY A 98 -26.43 -21.95 -4.01
N ALA A 99 -25.37 -21.57 -3.29
CA ALA A 99 -25.39 -20.47 -2.32
C ALA A 99 -24.85 -19.17 -2.93
N SER A 100 -25.17 -18.05 -2.29
CA SER A 100 -24.65 -16.73 -2.65
C SER A 100 -24.37 -15.89 -1.42
N ARG A 101 -23.44 -14.93 -1.55
CA ARG A 101 -23.09 -14.01 -0.48
C ARG A 101 -22.83 -12.61 -1.03
N LEU A 102 -23.15 -11.59 -0.23
CA LEU A 102 -22.73 -10.23 -0.48
C LEU A 102 -21.22 -10.12 -0.28
N THR A 103 -20.54 -9.65 -1.31
CA THR A 103 -19.09 -9.50 -1.38
C THR A 103 -18.74 -8.11 -1.89
N GLN A 104 -17.50 -7.70 -1.66
CA GLN A 104 -16.91 -6.56 -2.32
C GLN A 104 -16.27 -7.02 -3.63
N VAL A 105 -16.91 -6.72 -4.75
CA VAL A 105 -16.37 -7.02 -6.06
C VAL A 105 -15.41 -5.89 -6.46
N ARG A 106 -14.18 -6.27 -6.80
CA ARG A 106 -13.10 -5.36 -7.20
C ARG A 106 -12.66 -5.70 -8.61
N ALA A 107 -13.09 -4.91 -9.59
CA ALA A 107 -12.67 -5.05 -10.97
C ALA A 107 -11.37 -4.30 -11.17
N LEU A 108 -10.29 -5.02 -11.49
CA LEU A 108 -8.93 -4.51 -11.54
C LEU A 108 -8.38 -4.49 -12.97
N GLU A 109 -7.66 -3.42 -13.31
CA GLU A 109 -6.87 -3.24 -14.51
C GLU A 109 -5.49 -2.67 -14.15
N GLY A 110 -4.44 -3.20 -14.80
CA GLY A 110 -3.06 -2.81 -14.55
C GLY A 110 -2.38 -3.65 -13.47
N ASP A 111 -1.18 -3.21 -13.06
CA ASP A 111 -0.26 -4.00 -12.21
C ASP A 111 -0.40 -3.71 -10.71
N PHE A 112 -1.58 -3.26 -10.27
CA PHE A 112 -1.84 -3.06 -8.85
C PHE A 112 -1.78 -4.38 -8.04
N PRO A 113 -1.18 -4.39 -6.83
CA PRO A 113 -0.52 -3.28 -6.14
C PRO A 113 0.90 -3.05 -6.66
N PHE A 114 1.35 -1.79 -6.67
CA PHE A 114 2.72 -1.43 -7.04
C PHE A 114 3.71 -1.66 -5.92
N TYR A 115 3.22 -1.62 -4.66
CA TYR A 115 3.97 -1.95 -3.46
C TYR A 115 3.34 -3.18 -2.81
N GLY A 116 4.18 -4.18 -2.52
CA GLY A 116 3.69 -5.48 -2.07
C GLY A 116 3.22 -6.36 -3.24
N TYR A 117 2.33 -7.29 -2.96
CA TYR A 117 1.77 -8.25 -3.93
C TYR A 117 0.44 -8.81 -3.43
N LEU A 118 -0.37 -9.33 -4.35
CA LEU A 118 -1.55 -10.11 -3.99
C LEU A 118 -1.11 -11.52 -3.58
N GLU A 119 -1.15 -11.79 -2.28
CA GLU A 119 -0.75 -13.09 -1.77
C GLU A 119 -1.84 -14.13 -2.07
N THR A 120 -1.50 -15.13 -2.91
CA THR A 120 -2.45 -16.14 -3.37
C THR A 120 -2.00 -17.56 -3.11
N ILE A 121 -2.94 -18.48 -2.97
CA ILE A 121 -2.74 -19.92 -2.97
C ILE A 121 -3.52 -20.50 -4.17
N PRO A 122 -2.85 -21.15 -5.16
CA PRO A 122 -1.40 -21.29 -5.29
C PRO A 122 -0.70 -19.95 -5.57
N ALA A 123 0.62 -19.91 -5.37
CA ALA A 123 1.41 -18.69 -5.63
C ALA A 123 1.35 -18.21 -7.08
N SER A 124 0.95 -19.05 -8.02
CA SER A 124 0.69 -18.69 -9.42
C SER A 124 -0.66 -17.98 -9.63
N GLY A 125 -1.55 -17.95 -8.62
CA GLY A 125 -2.91 -17.46 -8.77
C GLY A 125 -3.00 -16.00 -9.26
N ASP A 126 -2.13 -15.11 -8.78
CA ASP A 126 -2.06 -13.72 -9.26
C ASP A 126 -1.60 -13.68 -10.74
N ALA A 127 -0.57 -14.44 -11.11
CA ALA A 127 -0.10 -14.51 -12.50
C ALA A 127 -1.17 -15.09 -13.43
N ASP A 128 -1.90 -16.13 -12.98
CA ASP A 128 -2.98 -16.74 -13.73
C ASP A 128 -4.16 -15.77 -13.92
N PHE A 129 -4.49 -14.98 -12.91
CA PHE A 129 -5.49 -13.92 -12.96
C PHE A 129 -5.11 -12.84 -13.99
N ARG A 130 -3.85 -12.37 -13.97
CA ARG A 130 -3.33 -11.33 -14.88
C ARG A 130 -3.09 -11.83 -16.30
N ALA A 131 -2.89 -13.13 -16.49
CA ALA A 131 -2.74 -13.72 -17.83
C ALA A 131 -3.97 -13.55 -18.73
N GLY A 132 -5.09 -13.10 -18.16
CA GLY A 132 -6.34 -12.84 -18.86
C GLY A 132 -7.33 -14.01 -18.83
N GLY A 133 -8.47 -13.80 -19.47
CA GLY A 133 -9.59 -14.71 -19.40
C GLY A 133 -10.54 -14.42 -18.23
N LYS A 134 -11.63 -15.17 -18.13
CA LYS A 134 -12.64 -15.03 -17.06
C LYS A 134 -12.16 -15.76 -15.80
N LYS A 135 -11.13 -15.19 -15.17
CA LYS A 135 -10.51 -15.70 -13.94
C LYS A 135 -10.75 -14.73 -12.80
N ALA A 136 -10.90 -15.24 -11.59
CA ALA A 136 -11.13 -14.44 -10.40
C ALA A 136 -10.19 -14.87 -9.27
N LEU A 137 -9.85 -13.93 -8.38
CA LEU A 137 -9.26 -14.23 -7.08
C LEU A 137 -10.33 -14.09 -6.02
N VAL A 138 -10.44 -15.08 -5.16
CA VAL A 138 -11.48 -15.16 -4.15
C VAL A 138 -10.85 -15.19 -2.77
N GLU A 139 -11.33 -14.33 -1.88
CA GLU A 139 -10.78 -14.26 -0.54
C GLU A 139 -11.03 -15.56 0.25
N LYS A 140 -10.01 -15.96 1.01
CA LYS A 140 -9.95 -17.16 1.86
C LYS A 140 -11.23 -17.43 2.65
N ILE A 141 -11.86 -16.38 3.19
CA ILE A 141 -13.06 -16.52 4.00
C ILE A 141 -14.26 -17.05 3.18
N LEU A 142 -14.35 -16.67 1.89
CA LEU A 142 -15.38 -17.18 0.97
C LEU A 142 -15.08 -18.63 0.57
N MET A 143 -13.81 -18.91 0.24
CA MET A 143 -13.37 -20.27 -0.10
C MET A 143 -13.72 -21.25 1.02
N ALA A 144 -13.38 -20.91 2.25
CA ALA A 144 -13.68 -21.74 3.42
C ALA A 144 -15.18 -21.85 3.72
N GLN A 145 -15.96 -20.77 3.50
CA GLN A 145 -17.39 -20.76 3.79
C GLN A 145 -18.19 -21.65 2.84
N PHE A 146 -17.80 -21.70 1.57
CA PHE A 146 -18.53 -22.43 0.53
C PHE A 146 -17.85 -23.73 0.09
N ASP A 147 -16.78 -24.14 0.80
CA ASP A 147 -15.93 -25.29 0.46
C ASP A 147 -15.46 -25.25 -1.01
N ALA A 148 -15.22 -24.02 -1.50
CA ALA A 148 -14.80 -23.76 -2.86
C ALA A 148 -13.30 -24.02 -3.03
N GLN A 149 -12.90 -24.45 -4.21
CA GLN A 149 -11.51 -24.75 -4.57
C GLN A 149 -11.07 -23.97 -5.80
N VAL A 150 -9.76 -23.85 -5.96
CA VAL A 150 -9.17 -23.30 -7.20
C VAL A 150 -9.59 -24.16 -8.38
N GLY A 151 -10.08 -23.51 -9.45
CA GLY A 151 -10.68 -24.15 -10.61
C GLY A 151 -12.21 -24.24 -10.57
N ASP A 152 -12.86 -24.00 -9.41
CA ASP A 152 -14.30 -23.91 -9.33
C ASP A 152 -14.82 -22.64 -10.01
N ILE A 153 -16.11 -22.66 -10.34
CA ILE A 153 -16.77 -21.52 -11.00
C ILE A 153 -17.53 -20.70 -9.96
N ILE A 154 -17.36 -19.39 -10.03
CA ILE A 154 -18.22 -18.40 -9.35
C ILE A 154 -18.98 -17.58 -10.38
N LYS A 155 -20.15 -17.09 -10.02
CA LYS A 155 -20.94 -16.20 -10.86
C LYS A 155 -21.03 -14.80 -10.24
N VAL A 156 -20.59 -13.80 -11.00
CA VAL A 156 -20.65 -12.38 -10.64
C VAL A 156 -21.54 -11.67 -11.66
N GLY A 157 -22.73 -11.29 -11.25
CA GLY A 157 -23.74 -10.79 -12.18
C GLY A 157 -24.12 -11.85 -13.23
N GLU A 158 -23.95 -11.50 -14.51
CA GLU A 158 -24.25 -12.40 -15.63
C GLU A 158 -23.05 -13.23 -16.08
N VAL A 159 -21.84 -13.00 -15.50
CA VAL A 159 -20.59 -13.63 -15.94
C VAL A 159 -20.14 -14.71 -14.96
N GLU A 160 -19.67 -15.82 -15.51
CA GLU A 160 -19.01 -16.89 -14.79
C GLU A 160 -17.50 -16.73 -14.86
N PHE A 161 -16.83 -16.87 -13.71
CA PHE A 161 -15.39 -16.79 -13.57
C PHE A 161 -14.86 -18.07 -12.93
N GLU A 162 -13.74 -18.57 -13.43
CA GLU A 162 -12.95 -19.62 -12.79
C GLU A 162 -12.10 -19.05 -11.68
N ILE A 163 -12.08 -19.67 -10.52
CA ILE A 163 -11.21 -19.27 -9.40
C ILE A 163 -9.77 -19.61 -9.74
N ALA A 164 -8.94 -18.59 -10.00
CA ALA A 164 -7.52 -18.74 -10.28
C ALA A 164 -6.69 -18.92 -9.00
N GLY A 165 -7.16 -18.38 -7.88
CA GLY A 165 -6.44 -18.48 -6.61
C GLY A 165 -7.27 -18.00 -5.42
N GLU A 166 -6.92 -18.55 -4.25
CA GLU A 166 -7.39 -18.10 -2.95
C GLU A 166 -6.54 -16.89 -2.53
N LEU A 167 -7.16 -15.77 -2.25
CA LEU A 167 -6.52 -14.55 -1.80
C LEU A 167 -6.37 -14.56 -0.29
N GLN A 168 -5.13 -14.46 0.21
CA GLN A 168 -4.81 -14.52 1.64
C GLN A 168 -4.91 -13.16 2.33
N SER A 169 -4.49 -12.11 1.63
CA SER A 169 -4.57 -10.73 2.12
C SER A 169 -4.83 -9.76 0.96
N VAL A 170 -5.49 -8.65 1.30
CA VAL A 170 -5.83 -7.57 0.37
C VAL A 170 -5.19 -6.28 0.87
N PRO A 171 -4.39 -5.58 0.07
CA PRO A 171 -3.88 -4.27 0.45
C PRO A 171 -5.00 -3.33 0.88
N GLY A 172 -4.77 -2.57 1.95
CA GLY A 172 -5.74 -1.61 2.48
C GLY A 172 -6.94 -2.21 3.23
N GLN A 173 -7.11 -3.53 3.26
CA GLN A 173 -8.22 -4.17 3.96
C GLN A 173 -7.82 -4.59 5.38
N THR A 174 -8.61 -4.19 6.38
CA THR A 174 -8.43 -4.68 7.76
C THR A 174 -9.25 -5.95 7.97
N GLY A 175 -8.83 -6.82 8.88
CA GLY A 175 -9.52 -8.09 9.16
C GLY A 175 -11.02 -7.97 9.52
N ILE A 176 -11.46 -6.80 9.99
CA ILE A 176 -12.88 -6.54 10.31
C ILE A 176 -13.69 -6.35 9.02
N THR A 177 -13.17 -5.55 8.07
CA THR A 177 -13.85 -5.32 6.77
C THR A 177 -13.93 -6.59 5.94
N ALA A 178 -12.88 -7.40 5.93
CA ALA A 178 -12.84 -8.71 5.29
C ALA A 178 -13.94 -9.66 5.80
N THR A 179 -14.27 -9.60 7.09
CA THR A 179 -15.30 -10.46 7.67
C THR A 179 -16.72 -10.06 7.25
N VAL A 180 -16.98 -8.76 7.07
CA VAL A 180 -18.31 -8.23 6.73
C VAL A 180 -18.58 -8.34 5.24
N ALA A 181 -17.64 -7.95 4.39
CA ALA A 181 -17.75 -7.99 2.93
C ALA A 181 -16.43 -8.46 2.33
N PRO A 182 -16.20 -9.79 2.28
CA PRO A 182 -14.98 -10.35 1.72
C PRO A 182 -14.84 -10.02 0.24
N ALA A 183 -13.59 -9.89 -0.23
CA ALA A 183 -13.28 -9.44 -1.57
C ALA A 183 -13.29 -10.56 -2.62
N VAL A 184 -13.74 -10.20 -3.81
CA VAL A 184 -13.59 -10.98 -5.04
C VAL A 184 -13.00 -10.06 -6.13
N TYR A 185 -11.81 -10.39 -6.62
CA TYR A 185 -11.20 -9.67 -7.73
C TYR A 185 -11.59 -10.28 -9.05
N ILE A 186 -11.98 -9.44 -10.00
CA ILE A 186 -12.27 -9.82 -11.39
C ILE A 186 -11.48 -8.89 -12.34
N PRO A 187 -11.15 -9.30 -13.57
CA PRO A 187 -10.54 -8.40 -14.53
C PRO A 187 -11.53 -7.32 -14.99
N MET A 188 -11.08 -6.09 -15.07
CA MET A 188 -11.87 -4.92 -15.50
C MET A 188 -12.52 -5.13 -16.87
N ALA A 189 -11.83 -5.84 -17.77
CA ALA A 189 -12.32 -6.10 -19.12
C ALA A 189 -13.70 -6.77 -19.17
N TYR A 190 -14.11 -7.48 -18.12
CA TYR A 190 -15.40 -8.18 -18.05
C TYR A 190 -16.44 -7.45 -17.19
N LEU A 191 -16.11 -6.30 -16.62
CA LEU A 191 -16.99 -5.56 -15.72
C LEU A 191 -18.34 -5.23 -16.37
N GLU A 192 -18.32 -4.72 -17.58
CA GLU A 192 -19.56 -4.37 -18.33
C GLU A 192 -20.42 -5.60 -18.57
N GLU A 193 -19.81 -6.75 -18.92
CA GLU A 193 -20.54 -8.00 -19.16
C GLU A 193 -21.26 -8.51 -17.91
N THR A 194 -20.81 -8.14 -16.70
CA THR A 194 -21.49 -8.54 -15.45
C THR A 194 -22.88 -7.93 -15.32
N GLY A 195 -23.14 -6.79 -15.98
CA GLY A 195 -24.40 -6.05 -15.89
C GLY A 195 -24.65 -5.40 -14.53
N LEU A 196 -23.65 -5.36 -13.63
CA LEU A 196 -23.82 -4.91 -12.24
C LEU A 196 -23.63 -3.40 -12.08
N VAL A 197 -22.81 -2.77 -12.93
CA VAL A 197 -22.59 -1.33 -12.89
C VAL A 197 -23.59 -0.65 -13.80
N GLN A 198 -24.64 -0.07 -13.21
CA GLN A 198 -25.72 0.61 -13.88
C GLN A 198 -25.91 2.02 -13.32
N TYR A 199 -26.69 2.84 -14.02
CA TYR A 199 -27.01 4.18 -13.54
C TYR A 199 -27.70 4.12 -12.16
N GLY A 200 -27.06 4.75 -11.15
CA GLY A 200 -27.54 4.73 -9.78
C GLY A 200 -26.93 3.64 -8.90
N SER A 201 -26.07 2.77 -9.44
CA SER A 201 -25.27 1.85 -8.63
C SER A 201 -24.30 2.64 -7.75
N ARG A 202 -24.11 2.17 -6.50
CA ARG A 202 -23.11 2.73 -5.61
C ARG A 202 -21.77 2.07 -5.95
N VAL A 203 -20.99 2.78 -6.72
CA VAL A 203 -19.70 2.33 -7.25
C VAL A 203 -18.62 3.33 -6.87
N GLU A 204 -17.48 2.83 -6.56
CA GLU A 204 -16.28 3.57 -6.20
C GLU A 204 -15.22 3.30 -7.26
N TYR A 205 -14.70 4.35 -7.87
CA TYR A 205 -13.68 4.29 -8.89
C TYR A 205 -12.36 4.74 -8.27
N ASN A 206 -11.36 3.88 -8.30
CA ASN A 206 -10.04 4.15 -7.77
C ASN A 206 -9.02 4.14 -8.92
N ARG A 207 -8.16 5.15 -8.93
CA ARG A 207 -7.02 5.21 -9.83
C ARG A 207 -5.75 5.35 -9.03
N TYR A 208 -4.86 4.40 -9.22
CA TYR A 208 -3.62 4.25 -8.48
C TYR A 208 -2.46 4.74 -9.33
N PHE A 209 -1.51 5.43 -8.69
CA PHE A 209 -0.35 6.01 -9.34
C PHE A 209 0.92 5.62 -8.63
N VAL A 210 1.97 5.36 -9.40
CA VAL A 210 3.34 5.26 -8.91
C VAL A 210 4.23 6.25 -9.65
N PHE A 211 5.07 6.94 -8.91
CA PHE A 211 5.95 7.98 -9.41
C PHE A 211 7.42 7.58 -9.28
N ALA A 212 8.31 8.38 -9.85
CA ALA A 212 9.75 8.20 -9.66
C ALA A 212 10.15 8.45 -8.21
N GLU A 213 11.20 7.76 -7.75
CA GLU A 213 11.79 8.01 -6.43
C GLU A 213 12.10 9.49 -6.23
N ASN A 214 11.80 10.03 -5.05
CA ASN A 214 11.95 11.42 -4.67
C ASN A 214 11.01 12.43 -5.40
N THR A 215 9.93 11.95 -6.01
CA THR A 215 8.88 12.86 -6.49
C THR A 215 8.13 13.42 -5.27
N ASP A 216 8.04 14.75 -5.19
CA ASP A 216 7.25 15.42 -4.18
C ASP A 216 5.78 15.42 -4.63
N ILE A 217 5.00 14.50 -4.05
CA ILE A 217 3.60 14.27 -4.42
C ILE A 217 2.75 15.47 -4.02
N ASP A 218 3.02 16.10 -2.88
CA ASP A 218 2.25 17.25 -2.39
C ASP A 218 2.34 18.42 -3.38
N LEU A 219 3.53 18.68 -3.94
CA LEU A 219 3.70 19.69 -4.98
C LEU A 219 3.03 19.32 -6.31
N LEU A 220 2.89 18.01 -6.58
CA LEU A 220 2.24 17.51 -7.79
C LEU A 220 0.72 17.67 -7.74
N ILE A 221 0.10 17.47 -6.57
CA ILE A 221 -1.34 17.53 -6.39
C ILE A 221 -1.87 18.94 -6.07
N GLU A 222 -1.03 19.83 -5.52
CA GLU A 222 -1.39 21.20 -5.16
C GLU A 222 -2.19 21.94 -6.26
N PRO A 223 -1.85 21.87 -7.57
CA PRO A 223 -2.62 22.53 -8.62
C PRO A 223 -4.02 21.97 -8.85
N PHE A 224 -4.30 20.76 -8.34
CA PHE A 224 -5.54 20.01 -8.62
C PHE A 224 -6.44 19.88 -7.38
N GLU A 225 -5.99 20.30 -6.19
CA GLU A 225 -6.75 20.17 -4.93
C GLU A 225 -8.15 20.82 -5.01
N ASP A 226 -8.31 21.88 -5.80
CA ASP A 226 -9.59 22.58 -5.97
C ASP A 226 -10.53 21.90 -7.02
N GLU A 227 -10.03 20.91 -7.77
CA GLU A 227 -10.78 20.23 -8.83
C GLU A 227 -11.35 18.87 -8.40
N TRP A 228 -10.89 18.33 -7.28
CA TRP A 228 -11.26 17.04 -6.70
C TRP A 228 -12.01 17.24 -5.39
#